data_cc355bc40b49685290202a67a8dbc6d6
#
_entry.id   cc355bc40b49685290202a67a8dbc6d6
#
_cell.length_a   1.000
_cell.length_b   1.000
_cell.length_c   1.000
_cell.angle_alpha   90.00
_cell.angle_beta   90.00
_cell.angle_gamma   90.00
#
_symmetry.space_group_name_H-M   'P 1'
#
loop_
_entity.id
_entity.type
_entity.pdbx_description
1 polymer ?
#
loop_
_entity_poly.entity_id
_entity_poly.type
_entity_poly.pdbx_seq_one_letter_code
_entity_poly.pdbx_strand_id
1 'polypeptide(L)'
;IKFMSQYIIIYSIGPVGKFITSARTTHDLFAGSKILSKMCLRAILYFKNKGGQIIMPNENYNEPKKIESIPNRFVGKIDVNTQETLQQIIDDLKAQSLVELENFKDELVKNTNSTLTNKIQQQFDNYFKVYCVAGQLGDKPYHEVYNNLEKEMVAVKQSQKFNQVTIKGVIGEVGRKCNLDGENNVVLYRKTEKEDRTNQVSNKLFMNCNPPNQEVIVCNSADEQQYKIWEIKEGEGLSTIAAIKRIYENEAHKQFSTTKICLMHLFDKLELNDEINNFISRVEGSKDGNQKN
;
A
#
# COMPACT_ATOMS: atom_id res chain seq x y z
N ILE A 1 35.85 -15.32 23.74
CA ILE A 1 34.41 -15.10 24.07
C ILE A 1 34.03 -13.85 23.32
N LYS A 2 33.19 -13.98 22.24
CA LYS A 2 32.62 -12.80 21.58
C LYS A 2 31.53 -12.26 22.49
N PHE A 3 31.71 -11.06 23.00
CA PHE A 3 30.69 -10.38 23.79
C PHE A 3 29.52 -10.00 22.85
N MET A 4 28.33 -10.47 23.13
CA MET A 4 27.12 -10.01 22.49
C MET A 4 26.76 -8.64 23.04
N SER A 5 26.43 -7.71 22.15
CA SER A 5 25.90 -6.40 22.52
C SER A 5 24.42 -6.36 22.26
N GLN A 6 23.64 -5.86 23.22
CA GLN A 6 22.19 -5.71 23.09
C GLN A 6 21.86 -4.37 22.46
N TYR A 7 20.98 -4.41 21.46
CA TYR A 7 20.49 -3.22 20.75
C TYR A 7 18.96 -3.10 20.86
N ILE A 8 18.50 -1.87 20.96
CA ILE A 8 17.11 -1.51 20.74
C ILE A 8 16.97 -1.10 19.27
N ILE A 9 15.94 -1.59 18.61
CA ILE A 9 15.62 -1.26 17.23
C ILE A 9 14.20 -0.64 17.19
N ILE A 10 14.08 0.48 16.47
CA ILE A 10 12.80 1.07 16.10
C ILE A 10 12.64 0.94 14.59
N TYR A 11 11.57 0.29 14.17
CA TYR A 11 11.19 0.07 12.78
C TYR A 11 9.92 0.84 12.47
N SER A 12 9.81 1.42 11.26
CA SER A 12 8.62 2.12 10.80
C SER A 12 8.51 2.12 9.28
N ILE A 13 7.29 1.98 8.75
CA ILE A 13 6.98 2.06 7.32
C ILE A 13 6.22 3.36 7.04
N GLY A 14 6.47 3.97 5.90
CA GLY A 14 5.73 5.11 5.38
C GLY A 14 5.67 5.12 3.84
N PRO A 15 4.84 5.98 3.26
CA PRO A 15 3.89 6.90 3.88
C PRO A 15 2.58 6.19 4.29
N VAL A 16 2.08 6.40 5.50
CA VAL A 16 0.87 5.72 6.00
C VAL A 16 -0.40 6.48 5.62
N GLY A 17 -0.51 7.73 6.07
CA GLY A 17 -1.70 8.54 5.87
C GLY A 17 -2.06 8.67 4.39
N LYS A 18 -1.10 9.12 3.57
CA LYS A 18 -1.28 9.27 2.13
C LYS A 18 -1.67 7.95 1.45
N PHE A 19 -1.02 6.85 1.80
CA PHE A 19 -1.33 5.55 1.21
C PHE A 19 -2.74 5.09 1.52
N ILE A 20 -3.19 5.21 2.78
CA ILE A 20 -4.54 4.81 3.18
C ILE A 20 -5.58 5.75 2.56
N THR A 21 -5.39 7.07 2.66
CA THR A 21 -6.39 8.06 2.22
C THR A 21 -6.51 8.19 0.70
N SER A 22 -5.50 7.77 -0.09
CA SER A 22 -5.61 7.65 -1.54
C SER A 22 -6.56 6.51 -1.90
N ALA A 23 -7.85 6.71 -1.71
CA ALA A 23 -8.90 5.70 -1.82
C ALA A 23 -10.19 6.32 -2.36
N ARG A 24 -10.91 5.58 -3.20
CA ARG A 24 -12.24 5.93 -3.68
C ARG A 24 -13.32 5.01 -3.15
N THR A 25 -12.92 3.85 -2.68
CA THR A 25 -13.82 2.84 -2.13
C THR A 25 -13.38 2.46 -0.73
N THR A 26 -14.27 1.90 0.05
CA THR A 26 -13.94 1.33 1.35
C THR A 26 -12.96 0.17 1.22
N HIS A 27 -13.05 -0.59 0.11
CA HIS A 27 -12.07 -1.61 -0.23
C HIS A 27 -10.66 -1.03 -0.30
N ASP A 28 -10.45 0.11 -0.98
CA ASP A 28 -9.14 0.76 -1.06
C ASP A 28 -8.59 1.13 0.33
N LEU A 29 -9.45 1.61 1.25
CA LEU A 29 -9.07 1.94 2.62
C LEU A 29 -8.62 0.70 3.39
N PHE A 30 -9.41 -0.36 3.35
CA PHE A 30 -9.10 -1.62 4.02
C PHE A 30 -7.86 -2.30 3.43
N ALA A 31 -7.77 -2.37 2.10
CA ALA A 31 -6.60 -2.91 1.42
C ALA A 31 -5.33 -2.15 1.82
N GLY A 32 -5.38 -0.81 1.85
CA GLY A 32 -4.25 0.01 2.29
C GLY A 32 -3.81 -0.30 3.72
N SER A 33 -4.74 -0.39 4.65
CA SER A 33 -4.44 -0.73 6.05
C SER A 33 -3.89 -2.16 6.17
N LYS A 34 -4.51 -3.13 5.49
CA LYS A 34 -4.11 -4.54 5.52
C LYS A 34 -2.72 -4.77 4.94
N ILE A 35 -2.41 -4.11 3.81
CA ILE A 35 -1.09 -4.16 3.19
C ILE A 35 -0.02 -3.70 4.18
N LEU A 36 -0.19 -2.53 4.80
CA LEU A 36 0.78 -2.01 5.77
C LEU A 36 0.94 -2.94 6.98
N SER A 37 -0.17 -3.50 7.47
CA SER A 37 -0.13 -4.47 8.58
C SER A 37 0.65 -5.73 8.20
N LYS A 38 0.44 -6.27 7.00
CA LYS A 38 1.18 -7.46 6.53
C LYS A 38 2.67 -7.16 6.30
N MET A 39 3.00 -6.00 5.75
CA MET A 39 4.40 -5.57 5.61
C MET A 39 5.10 -5.53 6.97
N CYS A 40 4.48 -4.92 7.97
CA CYS A 40 5.02 -4.86 9.32
C CYS A 40 5.09 -6.24 9.99
N LEU A 41 4.07 -7.09 9.80
CA LEU A 41 4.07 -8.46 10.31
C LEU A 41 5.24 -9.28 9.76
N ARG A 42 5.52 -9.20 8.46
CA ARG A 42 6.67 -9.89 7.85
C ARG A 42 8.00 -9.44 8.48
N ALA A 43 8.16 -8.13 8.67
CA ALA A 43 9.34 -7.61 9.35
C ALA A 43 9.45 -8.11 10.80
N ILE A 44 8.34 -8.16 11.55
CA ILE A 44 8.30 -8.70 12.91
C ILE A 44 8.69 -10.19 12.93
N LEU A 45 8.12 -10.99 12.02
CA LEU A 45 8.42 -12.43 11.94
C LEU A 45 9.88 -12.69 11.59
N TYR A 46 10.42 -11.94 10.63
CA TYR A 46 11.83 -12.00 10.28
C TYR A 46 12.71 -11.65 11.49
N PHE A 47 12.40 -10.54 12.18
CA PHE A 47 13.15 -10.09 13.36
C PHE A 47 13.15 -11.14 14.48
N LYS A 48 12.00 -11.76 14.77
CA LYS A 48 11.91 -12.87 15.72
C LYS A 48 12.74 -14.08 15.31
N ASN A 49 12.76 -14.43 14.02
CA ASN A 49 13.57 -15.54 13.51
C ASN A 49 15.08 -15.29 13.65
N LYS A 50 15.50 -14.02 13.73
CA LYS A 50 16.90 -13.64 14.01
C LYS A 50 17.22 -13.55 15.51
N GLY A 51 16.31 -13.98 16.38
CA GLY A 51 16.48 -13.93 17.82
C GLY A 51 16.04 -12.63 18.48
N GLY A 52 15.40 -11.74 17.73
CA GLY A 52 14.84 -10.48 18.25
C GLY A 52 13.59 -10.68 19.10
N GLN A 53 13.45 -9.87 20.13
CA GLN A 53 12.27 -9.81 20.99
C GLN A 53 11.49 -8.52 20.70
N ILE A 54 10.18 -8.63 20.49
CA ILE A 54 9.32 -7.47 20.26
C ILE A 54 8.89 -6.89 21.60
N ILE A 55 9.05 -5.58 21.77
CA ILE A 55 8.63 -4.81 22.94
C ILE A 55 7.26 -4.16 22.65
N MET A 56 7.10 -3.60 21.45
CA MET A 56 5.87 -2.98 20.99
C MET A 56 5.67 -3.29 19.52
N PRO A 57 4.50 -3.74 19.09
CA PRO A 57 3.30 -4.02 19.88
C PRO A 57 3.47 -5.23 20.83
N ASN A 58 2.58 -5.34 21.83
CA ASN A 58 2.69 -6.38 22.87
C ASN A 58 2.54 -7.80 22.27
N GLU A 59 3.23 -8.79 22.85
CA GLU A 59 3.48 -10.13 22.29
C GLU A 59 2.26 -11.06 22.07
N ASN A 60 1.05 -10.64 22.36
CA ASN A 60 -0.17 -11.41 22.03
C ASN A 60 -0.36 -11.67 20.51
N TYR A 61 0.65 -11.31 19.70
CA TYR A 61 0.73 -11.56 18.26
C TYR A 61 1.16 -13.00 17.88
N ASN A 62 1.23 -13.91 18.82
CA ASN A 62 1.62 -15.30 18.55
C ASN A 62 0.53 -16.16 17.88
N GLU A 63 -0.68 -15.63 17.76
CA GLU A 63 -1.76 -16.29 17.01
C GLU A 63 -2.04 -15.53 15.70
N PRO A 64 -1.50 -15.96 14.56
CA PRO A 64 -1.69 -15.28 13.26
C PRO A 64 -3.14 -15.09 12.84
N LYS A 65 -4.06 -15.88 13.42
CA LYS A 65 -5.49 -15.86 13.10
C LYS A 65 -6.29 -14.76 13.83
N LYS A 66 -5.73 -14.12 14.86
CA LYS A 66 -6.46 -13.10 15.65
C LYS A 66 -6.06 -11.67 15.37
N ILE A 67 -5.03 -11.42 14.56
CA ILE A 67 -4.52 -10.06 14.35
C ILE A 67 -5.12 -9.51 13.06
N GLU A 68 -6.16 -8.73 13.20
CA GLU A 68 -6.80 -8.02 12.08
C GLU A 68 -6.00 -6.79 11.64
N SER A 69 -5.24 -6.16 12.55
CA SER A 69 -4.47 -4.96 12.26
C SER A 69 -3.22 -4.86 13.14
N ILE A 70 -2.06 -4.70 12.51
CA ILE A 70 -0.78 -4.44 13.17
C ILE A 70 -0.37 -3.00 12.86
N PRO A 71 0.16 -2.23 13.84
CA PRO A 71 0.73 -0.93 13.57
C PRO A 71 1.83 -1.00 12.50
N ASN A 72 2.01 0.08 11.75
CA ASN A 72 3.09 0.23 10.75
C ASN A 72 4.47 0.43 11.39
N ARG A 73 4.62 0.13 12.67
CA ARG A 73 5.80 0.37 13.49
C ARG A 73 5.94 -0.71 14.55
N PHE A 74 7.17 -1.12 14.82
CA PHE A 74 7.49 -1.91 16.02
C PHE A 74 8.78 -1.42 16.69
N VAL A 75 8.90 -1.78 17.96
CA VAL A 75 10.12 -1.63 18.77
C VAL A 75 10.52 -3.01 19.27
N GLY A 76 11.78 -3.34 19.13
CA GLY A 76 12.30 -4.62 19.59
C GLY A 76 13.72 -4.49 20.13
N LYS A 77 14.20 -5.55 20.77
CA LYS A 77 15.59 -5.68 21.21
C LYS A 77 16.19 -6.96 20.62
N ILE A 78 17.50 -6.91 20.35
CA ILE A 78 18.24 -8.03 19.79
C ILE A 78 19.69 -8.02 20.29
N ASP A 79 20.22 -9.21 20.50
CA ASP A 79 21.62 -9.39 20.85
C ASP A 79 22.41 -9.76 19.59
N VAL A 80 23.45 -8.98 19.26
CA VAL A 80 24.28 -9.21 18.07
C VAL A 80 25.77 -9.15 18.43
N ASN A 81 26.56 -9.86 17.63
CA ASN A 81 28.01 -9.96 17.88
C ASN A 81 28.82 -8.85 17.21
N THR A 82 28.33 -8.27 16.11
CA THR A 82 29.03 -7.23 15.33
C THR A 82 28.07 -6.20 14.76
N GLN A 83 28.59 -5.02 14.41
CA GLN A 83 27.80 -3.98 13.74
C GLN A 83 27.41 -4.39 12.31
N GLU A 84 28.25 -5.16 11.61
CA GLU A 84 27.92 -5.68 10.27
C GLU A 84 26.71 -6.61 10.35
N THR A 85 26.61 -7.48 11.36
CA THR A 85 25.44 -8.34 11.57
C THR A 85 24.17 -7.51 11.84
N LEU A 86 24.29 -6.43 12.62
CA LEU A 86 23.17 -5.53 12.87
C LEU A 86 22.71 -4.83 11.59
N GLN A 87 23.66 -4.32 10.79
CA GLN A 87 23.35 -3.66 9.52
C GLN A 87 22.67 -4.62 8.55
N GLN A 88 23.16 -5.87 8.45
CA GLN A 88 22.51 -6.88 7.62
C GLN A 88 21.07 -7.17 8.05
N ILE A 89 20.81 -7.28 9.35
CA ILE A 89 19.45 -7.48 9.88
C ILE A 89 18.56 -6.29 9.51
N ILE A 90 19.07 -5.06 9.59
CA ILE A 90 18.31 -3.85 9.22
C ILE A 90 17.97 -3.83 7.73
N ASP A 91 18.91 -4.19 6.87
CA ASP A 91 18.71 -4.21 5.42
C ASP A 91 17.75 -5.33 5.01
N ASP A 92 17.88 -6.50 5.63
CA ASP A 92 16.95 -7.61 5.43
C ASP A 92 15.53 -7.26 5.92
N LEU A 93 15.37 -6.54 7.04
CA LEU A 93 14.06 -6.07 7.50
C LEU A 93 13.37 -5.20 6.45
N LYS A 94 14.12 -4.31 5.78
CA LYS A 94 13.59 -3.49 4.68
C LYS A 94 13.15 -4.35 3.51
N ALA A 95 13.98 -5.30 3.08
CA ALA A 95 13.68 -6.21 1.99
C ALA A 95 12.45 -7.07 2.29
N GLN A 96 12.40 -7.72 3.46
CA GLN A 96 11.30 -8.59 3.86
C GLN A 96 9.95 -7.87 3.93
N SER A 97 9.95 -6.58 4.24
CA SER A 97 8.73 -5.76 4.27
C SER A 97 8.06 -5.65 2.90
N LEU A 98 8.82 -5.70 1.82
CA LEU A 98 8.32 -5.46 0.46
C LEU A 98 7.95 -6.73 -0.30
N VAL A 99 8.43 -7.90 0.15
CA VAL A 99 8.30 -9.19 -0.56
C VAL A 99 6.86 -9.49 -0.99
N GLU A 100 5.88 -9.22 -0.14
CA GLU A 100 4.49 -9.50 -0.48
C GLU A 100 3.96 -8.61 -1.61
N LEU A 101 4.34 -7.34 -1.60
CA LEU A 101 3.94 -6.40 -2.64
C LEU A 101 4.70 -6.64 -3.96
N GLU A 102 5.91 -7.15 -3.90
CA GLU A 102 6.68 -7.54 -5.08
C GLU A 102 5.94 -8.58 -5.91
N ASN A 103 5.30 -9.56 -5.28
CA ASN A 103 4.51 -10.56 -5.99
C ASN A 103 3.38 -9.92 -6.83
N PHE A 104 2.67 -8.93 -6.28
CA PHE A 104 1.63 -8.20 -7.01
C PHE A 104 2.21 -7.32 -8.13
N LYS A 105 3.36 -6.69 -7.87
CA LYS A 105 4.08 -5.93 -8.90
C LYS A 105 4.51 -6.85 -10.05
N ASP A 106 5.06 -8.00 -9.73
CA ASP A 106 5.52 -8.98 -10.72
C ASP A 106 4.36 -9.53 -11.55
N GLU A 107 3.18 -9.66 -10.97
CA GLU A 107 1.97 -9.99 -11.70
C GLU A 107 1.59 -8.91 -12.72
N LEU A 108 1.70 -7.62 -12.35
CA LEU A 108 1.46 -6.52 -13.27
C LEU A 108 2.44 -6.50 -14.45
N VAL A 109 3.70 -6.92 -14.26
CA VAL A 109 4.73 -6.86 -15.31
C VAL A 109 4.77 -8.07 -16.23
N LYS A 110 4.09 -9.18 -15.91
CA LYS A 110 4.15 -10.43 -16.69
C LYS A 110 3.93 -10.29 -18.20
N ASN A 111 3.08 -9.34 -18.61
CA ASN A 111 2.67 -9.14 -19.99
C ASN A 111 3.02 -7.73 -20.50
N THR A 112 4.04 -7.11 -19.94
CA THR A 112 4.45 -5.74 -20.31
C THR A 112 5.77 -5.75 -21.07
N ASN A 113 5.99 -4.68 -21.86
CA ASN A 113 7.30 -4.45 -22.47
C ASN A 113 8.27 -3.82 -21.46
N SER A 114 9.55 -3.72 -21.86
CA SER A 114 10.62 -3.23 -20.99
C SER A 114 10.41 -1.79 -20.48
N THR A 115 9.80 -0.91 -21.29
CA THR A 115 9.58 0.49 -20.92
C THR A 115 8.55 0.61 -19.81
N LEU A 116 7.41 -0.09 -19.93
CA LEU A 116 6.36 -0.09 -18.93
C LEU A 116 6.82 -0.83 -17.66
N THR A 117 7.56 -1.93 -17.82
CA THR A 117 8.18 -2.65 -16.69
C THR A 117 9.07 -1.72 -15.86
N ASN A 118 9.95 -0.95 -16.51
CA ASN A 118 10.82 0.00 -15.81
C ASN A 118 10.02 1.08 -15.08
N LYS A 119 8.92 1.55 -15.66
CA LYS A 119 8.05 2.54 -15.05
C LYS A 119 7.32 1.99 -13.82
N ILE A 120 6.78 0.78 -13.93
CA ILE A 120 6.14 0.07 -12.82
C ILE A 120 7.15 -0.10 -11.67
N GLN A 121 8.36 -0.56 -11.98
CA GLN A 121 9.43 -0.73 -10.99
C GLN A 121 9.80 0.60 -10.34
N GLN A 122 10.00 1.67 -11.12
CA GLN A 122 10.36 2.99 -10.59
C GLN A 122 9.29 3.56 -9.66
N GLN A 123 8.01 3.43 -10.01
CA GLN A 123 6.91 3.85 -9.13
C GLN A 123 6.86 3.04 -7.85
N PHE A 124 7.14 1.73 -7.93
CA PHE A 124 7.17 0.84 -6.79
C PHE A 124 8.31 1.18 -5.82
N ASP A 125 9.53 1.29 -6.32
CA ASP A 125 10.75 1.53 -5.52
C ASP A 125 10.73 2.89 -4.82
N ASN A 126 10.09 3.88 -5.44
CA ASN A 126 10.04 5.24 -4.88
C ASN A 126 8.92 5.46 -3.88
N TYR A 127 7.95 4.56 -3.75
CA TYR A 127 6.77 4.82 -2.95
C TYR A 127 6.95 4.52 -1.47
N PHE A 128 7.27 3.26 -1.13
CA PHE A 128 7.42 2.87 0.27
C PHE A 128 8.81 3.18 0.79
N LYS A 129 8.84 3.76 1.97
CA LYS A 129 10.08 4.00 2.72
C LYS A 129 10.03 3.22 4.03
N VAL A 130 11.02 2.37 4.21
CA VAL A 130 11.21 1.64 5.46
C VAL A 130 12.34 2.30 6.23
N TYR A 131 12.02 2.73 7.43
CA TYR A 131 12.94 3.38 8.34
C TYR A 131 13.29 2.43 9.47
N CYS A 132 14.56 2.36 9.80
CA CYS A 132 15.04 1.58 10.93
C CYS A 132 16.18 2.34 11.59
N VAL A 133 16.10 2.52 12.90
CA VAL A 133 17.16 3.06 13.72
C VAL A 133 17.48 2.07 14.83
N ALA A 134 18.75 1.98 15.22
CA ALA A 134 19.22 1.05 16.23
C ALA A 134 20.22 1.71 17.17
N GLY A 135 20.10 1.47 18.47
CA GLY A 135 21.00 1.98 19.49
C GLY A 135 21.41 0.89 20.47
N GLN A 136 22.70 0.88 20.82
CA GLN A 136 23.23 -0.04 21.81
C GLN A 136 22.69 0.32 23.20
N LEU A 137 22.17 -0.68 23.92
CA LEU A 137 21.65 -0.47 25.26
C LEU A 137 22.79 -0.25 26.28
N GLY A 138 23.81 -1.13 26.28
CA GLY A 138 24.93 -1.06 27.22
C GLY A 138 24.45 -0.95 28.66
N ASP A 139 25.14 -0.07 29.44
CA ASP A 139 24.77 0.24 30.82
C ASP A 139 23.74 1.37 30.95
N LYS A 140 23.23 1.89 29.84
CA LYS A 140 22.28 3.00 29.84
C LYS A 140 20.85 2.52 30.17
N PRO A 141 20.06 3.36 30.87
CA PRO A 141 18.66 3.07 31.09
C PRO A 141 17.89 2.97 29.74
N TYR A 142 16.98 2.01 29.63
CA TYR A 142 16.17 1.80 28.43
C TYR A 142 15.50 3.08 27.91
N HIS A 143 14.91 3.88 28.80
CA HIS A 143 14.19 5.09 28.42
C HIS A 143 15.10 6.15 27.76
N GLU A 144 16.36 6.24 28.16
CA GLU A 144 17.31 7.17 27.57
C GLU A 144 17.65 6.77 26.14
N VAL A 145 18.00 5.50 25.92
CA VAL A 145 18.30 4.98 24.57
C VAL A 145 17.08 5.10 23.67
N TYR A 146 15.91 4.72 24.18
CA TYR A 146 14.66 4.81 23.43
C TYR A 146 14.34 6.26 23.01
N ASN A 147 14.42 7.23 23.92
CA ASN A 147 14.16 8.64 23.61
C ASN A 147 15.13 9.21 22.58
N ASN A 148 16.39 8.80 22.60
CA ASN A 148 17.36 9.20 21.59
C ASN A 148 17.03 8.61 20.23
N LEU A 149 16.68 7.33 20.18
CA LEU A 149 16.24 6.67 18.95
C LEU A 149 14.97 7.29 18.36
N GLU A 150 14.04 7.76 19.17
CA GLU A 150 12.86 8.51 18.69
C GLU A 150 13.27 9.80 17.96
N LYS A 151 14.20 10.55 18.54
CA LYS A 151 14.75 11.77 17.89
C LYS A 151 15.47 11.43 16.59
N GLU A 152 16.27 10.38 16.57
CA GLU A 152 16.94 9.88 15.37
C GLU A 152 15.94 9.44 14.30
N MET A 153 14.87 8.71 14.68
CA MET A 153 13.81 8.31 13.76
C MET A 153 13.13 9.52 13.12
N VAL A 154 12.86 10.57 13.88
CA VAL A 154 12.31 11.82 13.35
C VAL A 154 13.31 12.45 12.37
N ALA A 155 14.56 12.55 12.72
CA ALA A 155 15.60 13.13 11.86
C ALA A 155 15.75 12.35 10.55
N VAL A 156 15.80 11.01 10.61
CA VAL A 156 15.88 10.15 9.42
C VAL A 156 14.65 10.30 8.51
N LYS A 157 13.45 10.43 9.09
CA LYS A 157 12.22 10.67 8.31
C LYS A 157 12.21 12.05 7.65
N GLN A 158 12.81 13.06 8.27
CA GLN A 158 12.89 14.42 7.74
C GLN A 158 14.02 14.59 6.72
N SER A 159 15.08 13.80 6.81
CA SER A 159 16.25 13.88 5.92
C SER A 159 16.07 13.20 4.57
N GLN A 160 14.83 12.93 4.15
CA GLN A 160 14.55 12.29 2.87
C GLN A 160 15.07 13.12 1.70
N LYS A 161 15.83 12.47 0.83
CA LYS A 161 16.19 13.06 -0.46
C LYS A 161 14.93 13.21 -1.29
N PHE A 162 14.57 14.44 -1.61
CA PHE A 162 13.56 14.74 -2.61
C PHE A 162 14.13 14.40 -3.99
N ASN A 163 13.83 13.23 -4.50
CA ASN A 163 14.10 12.92 -5.90
C ASN A 163 12.99 13.56 -6.75
N GLN A 164 13.20 14.81 -7.12
CA GLN A 164 12.33 15.42 -8.14
C GLN A 164 12.74 14.84 -9.51
N VAL A 165 11.86 14.05 -10.09
CA VAL A 165 12.02 13.64 -11.48
C VAL A 165 11.79 14.88 -12.35
N THR A 166 12.84 15.38 -12.99
CA THR A 166 12.75 16.49 -13.93
C THR A 166 12.93 15.93 -15.34
N ILE A 167 11.89 16.03 -16.15
CA ILE A 167 11.94 15.64 -17.57
C ILE A 167 11.86 16.91 -18.40
N LYS A 168 12.93 17.22 -19.16
CA LYS A 168 13.02 18.42 -20.02
C LYS A 168 12.66 19.73 -19.29
N GLY A 169 13.11 19.90 -18.06
CA GLY A 169 12.85 21.11 -17.26
C GLY A 169 11.46 21.18 -16.60
N VAL A 170 10.62 20.17 -16.76
CA VAL A 170 9.31 20.08 -16.10
C VAL A 170 9.41 19.13 -14.90
N ILE A 171 8.94 19.59 -13.75
CA ILE A 171 8.93 18.79 -12.52
C ILE A 171 7.80 17.75 -12.60
N GLY A 172 8.15 16.47 -12.42
CA GLY A 172 7.23 15.35 -12.40
C GLY A 172 7.13 14.59 -13.73
N GLU A 173 6.46 13.46 -13.69
CA GLU A 173 6.15 12.68 -14.91
C GLU A 173 5.11 13.41 -15.77
N VAL A 174 5.37 13.54 -17.06
CA VAL A 174 4.37 14.03 -18.02
C VAL A 174 3.45 12.87 -18.42
N GLY A 175 2.13 13.08 -18.29
CA GLY A 175 1.14 12.07 -18.68
C GLY A 175 -0.13 12.12 -17.84
N ARG A 176 -1.06 11.20 -18.14
CA ARG A 176 -2.28 11.06 -17.37
C ARG A 176 -1.96 10.58 -15.95
N LYS A 177 -2.48 11.32 -14.97
CA LYS A 177 -2.30 10.99 -13.57
C LYS A 177 -3.30 9.94 -13.09
N CYS A 178 -2.86 9.15 -12.13
CA CYS A 178 -3.68 8.16 -11.45
C CYS A 178 -4.91 8.80 -10.81
N ASN A 179 -6.03 8.12 -10.92
CA ASN A 179 -7.29 8.60 -10.39
C ASN A 179 -7.37 8.56 -8.85
N LEU A 180 -6.50 7.77 -8.19
CA LEU A 180 -6.47 7.66 -6.73
C LEU A 180 -5.47 8.61 -6.07
N ASP A 181 -4.22 8.61 -6.54
CA ASP A 181 -3.15 9.40 -5.91
C ASP A 181 -2.91 10.76 -6.55
N GLY A 182 -3.31 10.94 -7.79
CA GLY A 182 -3.16 12.21 -8.53
C GLY A 182 -1.71 12.61 -8.86
N GLU A 183 -0.72 11.83 -8.47
CA GLU A 183 0.70 12.17 -8.59
C GLU A 183 1.44 11.33 -9.63
N ASN A 184 1.31 10.02 -9.51
CA ASN A 184 1.96 9.09 -10.41
C ASN A 184 1.18 8.91 -11.70
N ASN A 185 1.88 8.61 -12.78
CA ASN A 185 1.22 8.33 -14.04
C ASN A 185 0.50 6.98 -14.02
N VAL A 186 -0.55 6.90 -14.81
CA VAL A 186 -1.31 5.66 -15.03
C VAL A 186 -0.40 4.59 -15.63
N VAL A 187 -0.50 3.38 -15.10
CA VAL A 187 0.10 2.15 -15.65
C VAL A 187 -0.96 1.10 -16.00
N LEU A 188 -2.11 1.15 -15.34
CA LEU A 188 -3.24 0.25 -15.60
C LEU A 188 -4.49 1.10 -15.86
N TYR A 189 -5.18 0.82 -16.97
CA TYR A 189 -6.36 1.56 -17.41
C TYR A 189 -7.47 0.62 -17.85
N ARG A 190 -8.69 0.82 -17.33
CA ARG A 190 -9.89 0.12 -17.83
C ARG A 190 -10.59 0.97 -18.87
N LYS A 191 -10.80 0.39 -20.07
CA LYS A 191 -11.57 1.02 -21.14
C LYS A 191 -13.00 1.32 -20.70
N THR A 192 -13.58 2.36 -21.28
CA THR A 192 -15.03 2.60 -21.24
C THR A 192 -15.73 1.69 -22.24
N GLU A 193 -17.04 1.45 -22.05
CA GLU A 193 -17.85 0.69 -23.03
C GLU A 193 -17.71 1.23 -24.47
N LYS A 194 -17.62 2.54 -24.62
CA LYS A 194 -17.46 3.17 -25.95
C LYS A 194 -16.11 2.79 -26.57
N GLU A 195 -15.05 2.80 -25.78
CA GLU A 195 -13.71 2.43 -26.24
C GLU A 195 -13.60 0.94 -26.53
N ASP A 196 -14.32 0.11 -25.77
CA ASP A 196 -14.41 -1.33 -26.04
C ASP A 196 -15.12 -1.61 -27.38
N ARG A 197 -16.24 -0.96 -27.63
CA ARG A 197 -17.01 -1.12 -28.90
C ARG A 197 -16.23 -0.64 -30.13
N THR A 198 -15.42 0.41 -29.98
CA THR A 198 -14.65 0.99 -31.10
C THR A 198 -13.25 0.40 -31.23
N ASN A 199 -12.83 -0.41 -30.25
CA ASN A 199 -11.46 -0.89 -30.06
C ASN A 199 -10.40 0.22 -30.12
N GLN A 200 -10.78 1.46 -29.78
CA GLN A 200 -9.92 2.63 -29.77
C GLN A 200 -9.89 3.23 -28.38
N VAL A 201 -8.72 3.20 -27.75
CA VAL A 201 -8.47 4.02 -26.55
C VAL A 201 -8.34 5.47 -27.02
N SER A 202 -9.07 6.38 -26.40
CA SER A 202 -9.00 7.78 -26.74
C SER A 202 -7.56 8.30 -26.57
N ASN A 203 -6.86 8.50 -27.68
CA ASN A 203 -5.51 9.05 -27.70
C ASN A 203 -5.40 10.38 -26.97
N LYS A 204 -6.50 11.15 -26.85
CA LYS A 204 -6.53 12.43 -26.13
C LYS A 204 -6.16 12.30 -24.64
N LEU A 205 -6.40 11.15 -24.03
CA LEU A 205 -6.06 10.90 -22.64
C LEU A 205 -4.55 10.75 -22.40
N PHE A 206 -3.81 10.41 -23.45
CA PHE A 206 -2.39 10.11 -23.41
C PHE A 206 -1.54 11.00 -24.32
N MET A 207 -2.17 11.93 -25.06
CA MET A 207 -1.52 12.75 -26.11
C MET A 207 -0.45 13.72 -25.61
N ASN A 208 -0.49 14.13 -24.36
CA ASN A 208 0.52 15.03 -23.80
C ASN A 208 1.72 14.30 -23.22
N CYS A 209 1.84 13.00 -23.47
CA CYS A 209 2.98 12.21 -23.04
C CYS A 209 4.09 12.30 -24.06
N ASN A 210 5.29 12.56 -23.62
CA ASN A 210 6.46 12.50 -24.47
C ASN A 210 7.41 11.40 -23.96
N PRO A 211 7.52 10.28 -24.68
CA PRO A 211 7.03 10.01 -26.04
C PRO A 211 5.49 9.86 -26.11
N PRO A 212 4.89 10.12 -27.28
CA PRO A 212 3.42 10.24 -27.44
C PRO A 212 2.62 8.97 -27.13
N ASN A 213 3.26 7.85 -26.96
CA ASN A 213 2.65 6.58 -26.55
C ASN A 213 3.10 6.25 -25.14
N GLN A 214 2.42 6.82 -24.14
CA GLN A 214 2.52 6.28 -22.80
C GLN A 214 1.96 4.85 -22.84
N GLU A 215 2.83 3.88 -22.74
CA GLU A 215 2.42 2.49 -22.62
C GLU A 215 1.73 2.29 -21.29
N VAL A 216 0.54 1.72 -21.35
CA VAL A 216 -0.26 1.36 -20.19
C VAL A 216 -0.82 -0.04 -20.43
N ILE A 217 -1.03 -0.78 -19.37
CA ILE A 217 -1.83 -2.01 -19.41
C ILE A 217 -3.27 -1.58 -19.63
N VAL A 218 -3.84 -1.95 -20.77
CA VAL A 218 -5.24 -1.66 -21.09
C VAL A 218 -6.07 -2.89 -20.80
N CYS A 219 -7.02 -2.76 -19.90
CA CYS A 219 -7.97 -3.81 -19.57
C CYS A 219 -9.29 -3.58 -20.31
N ASN A 220 -9.89 -4.66 -20.80
CA ASN A 220 -11.24 -4.71 -21.35
C ASN A 220 -12.06 -5.73 -20.57
N SER A 221 -13.34 -5.88 -20.88
CA SER A 221 -14.23 -6.84 -20.21
C SER A 221 -13.78 -8.30 -20.34
N ALA A 222 -12.97 -8.63 -21.36
CA ALA A 222 -12.44 -9.99 -21.56
C ALA A 222 -11.27 -10.32 -20.60
N ASP A 223 -10.60 -9.31 -20.05
CA ASP A 223 -9.44 -9.48 -19.18
C ASP A 223 -9.81 -9.59 -17.68
N GLU A 224 -11.10 -9.80 -17.38
CA GLU A 224 -11.65 -9.77 -16.01
C GLU A 224 -10.93 -10.69 -15.02
N GLN A 225 -10.50 -11.86 -15.46
CA GLN A 225 -9.84 -12.82 -14.56
C GLN A 225 -8.39 -12.45 -14.24
N GLN A 226 -7.69 -11.77 -15.15
CA GLN A 226 -6.26 -11.49 -14.99
C GLN A 226 -5.97 -10.34 -14.03
N TYR A 227 -6.80 -9.27 -14.05
CA TYR A 227 -6.56 -8.04 -13.29
C TYR A 227 -7.68 -7.70 -12.31
N LYS A 228 -8.61 -8.61 -12.05
CA LYS A 228 -9.82 -8.34 -11.26
C LYS A 228 -10.49 -7.04 -11.70
N ILE A 229 -10.84 -6.97 -12.98
CA ILE A 229 -11.35 -5.76 -13.66
C ILE A 229 -12.58 -5.19 -12.97
N TRP A 230 -13.42 -6.02 -12.35
CA TRP A 230 -14.55 -5.56 -11.55
C TRP A 230 -14.18 -4.60 -10.40
N GLU A 231 -12.92 -4.63 -9.95
CA GLU A 231 -12.41 -3.71 -8.93
C GLU A 231 -12.01 -2.35 -9.52
N ILE A 232 -11.87 -2.25 -10.84
CA ILE A 232 -11.46 -1.04 -11.56
C ILE A 232 -12.67 -0.53 -12.33
N LYS A 233 -13.08 0.72 -12.10
CA LYS A 233 -14.23 1.31 -12.80
C LYS A 233 -13.86 1.68 -14.23
N GLU A 234 -14.87 1.69 -15.11
CA GLU A 234 -14.70 2.15 -16.48
C GLU A 234 -14.07 3.55 -16.56
N GLY A 235 -13.10 3.72 -17.45
CA GLY A 235 -12.34 4.95 -17.58
C GLY A 235 -11.40 5.26 -16.42
N GLU A 236 -11.24 4.36 -15.46
CA GLU A 236 -10.33 4.54 -14.33
C GLU A 236 -8.91 4.17 -14.73
N GLY A 237 -7.97 5.04 -14.38
CA GLY A 237 -6.54 4.83 -14.58
C GLY A 237 -5.80 4.79 -13.23
N LEU A 238 -4.99 3.76 -13.03
CA LEU A 238 -4.29 3.49 -11.77
C LEU A 238 -2.78 3.50 -11.97
N SER A 239 -2.06 4.08 -11.00
CA SER A 239 -0.60 3.92 -10.84
C SER A 239 -0.27 2.51 -10.35
N THR A 240 1.01 2.14 -10.34
CA THR A 240 1.47 0.84 -9.82
C THR A 240 0.94 0.56 -8.42
N ILE A 241 1.09 1.52 -7.52
CA ILE A 241 0.67 1.36 -6.12
C ILE A 241 -0.85 1.31 -5.96
N ALA A 242 -1.56 2.13 -6.74
CA ALA A 242 -3.01 2.11 -6.76
C ALA A 242 -3.56 0.81 -7.36
N ALA A 243 -2.92 0.27 -8.40
CA ALA A 243 -3.26 -1.02 -9.00
C ALA A 243 -3.05 -2.16 -8.00
N ILE A 244 -1.87 -2.24 -7.36
CA ILE A 244 -1.57 -3.24 -6.33
C ILE A 244 -2.63 -3.18 -5.22
N LYS A 245 -2.96 -1.99 -4.73
CA LYS A 245 -3.96 -1.79 -3.68
C LYS A 245 -5.35 -2.25 -4.11
N ARG A 246 -5.74 -2.00 -5.35
CA ARG A 246 -7.04 -2.36 -5.90
C ARG A 246 -7.20 -3.86 -6.14
N ILE A 247 -6.15 -4.53 -6.63
CA ILE A 247 -6.16 -5.97 -6.89
C ILE A 247 -5.84 -6.81 -5.65
N TYR A 248 -5.38 -6.18 -4.56
CA TYR A 248 -5.06 -6.87 -3.32
C TYR A 248 -6.31 -7.55 -2.75
N GLU A 249 -6.28 -8.88 -2.62
CA GLU A 249 -7.39 -9.64 -2.06
C GLU A 249 -7.61 -9.33 -0.59
N ASN A 250 -8.81 -8.84 -0.31
CA ASN A 250 -9.29 -8.70 1.05
C ASN A 250 -10.42 -9.72 1.25
N GLU A 251 -10.08 -10.89 1.80
CA GLU A 251 -11.01 -12.00 2.00
C GLU A 251 -12.22 -11.66 2.90
N ALA A 252 -12.15 -10.55 3.62
CA ALA A 252 -13.05 -10.31 4.73
C ALA A 252 -14.19 -9.33 4.47
N HIS A 253 -14.14 -8.51 3.42
CA HIS A 253 -15.09 -7.39 3.35
C HIS A 253 -15.72 -7.25 1.97
N LYS A 254 -17.00 -7.67 1.87
CA LYS A 254 -17.91 -7.16 0.85
C LYS A 254 -17.83 -5.64 0.86
N GLN A 255 -17.76 -5.02 -0.32
CA GLN A 255 -17.67 -3.58 -0.48
C GLN A 255 -18.85 -2.90 0.22
N PHE A 256 -18.60 -2.30 1.37
CA PHE A 256 -19.57 -1.42 1.99
C PHE A 256 -19.31 0.00 1.49
N SER A 257 -20.36 0.70 1.04
CA SER A 257 -20.24 2.14 0.80
C SER A 257 -19.97 2.85 2.13
N THR A 258 -19.29 4.01 2.06
CA THR A 258 -19.08 4.85 3.26
C THR A 258 -20.40 5.14 3.99
N THR A 259 -21.48 5.36 3.25
CA THR A 259 -22.84 5.53 3.77
C THR A 259 -23.29 4.29 4.57
N LYS A 260 -23.04 3.07 4.05
CA LYS A 260 -23.42 1.84 4.75
C LYS A 260 -22.62 1.66 6.04
N ILE A 261 -21.33 1.99 6.05
CA ILE A 261 -20.50 1.94 7.28
C ILE A 261 -20.99 2.95 8.31
N CYS A 262 -21.27 4.19 7.93
CA CYS A 262 -21.84 5.18 8.83
C CYS A 262 -23.19 4.74 9.42
N LEU A 263 -24.00 4.07 8.61
CA LEU A 263 -25.31 3.57 9.01
C LEU A 263 -25.22 2.29 9.88
N MET A 264 -24.22 1.43 9.70
CA MET A 264 -24.06 0.20 10.49
C MET A 264 -24.01 0.48 11.99
N HIS A 265 -23.27 1.53 12.41
CA HIS A 265 -23.23 1.91 13.82
C HIS A 265 -24.58 2.44 14.36
N LEU A 266 -25.38 3.03 13.49
CA LEU A 266 -26.74 3.45 13.83
C LEU A 266 -27.68 2.23 13.93
N PHE A 267 -27.49 1.22 13.09
CA PHE A 267 -28.28 -0.01 13.07
C PHE A 267 -28.06 -0.86 14.31
N ASP A 268 -26.80 -1.01 14.73
CA ASP A 268 -26.45 -1.74 15.97
C ASP A 268 -27.08 -1.09 17.21
N LYS A 269 -27.29 0.25 17.19
CA LYS A 269 -27.91 0.99 18.30
C LYS A 269 -29.43 0.97 18.31
N LEU A 270 -30.06 0.77 17.17
CA LEU A 270 -31.50 1.01 17.03
C LEU A 270 -32.35 -0.28 16.88
N GLU A 271 -31.73 -1.47 16.80
CA GLU A 271 -32.41 -2.77 16.51
C GLU A 271 -33.37 -2.74 15.28
N LEU A 272 -33.15 -1.76 14.38
CA LEU A 272 -34.05 -1.47 13.24
C LEU A 272 -33.61 -2.18 11.95
N ASN A 273 -33.17 -3.44 12.02
CA ASN A 273 -32.51 -4.12 10.90
C ASN A 273 -33.37 -4.26 9.61
N ASP A 274 -34.68 -4.47 9.72
CA ASP A 274 -35.51 -4.80 8.56
C ASP A 274 -35.99 -3.55 7.78
N GLU A 275 -36.40 -2.48 8.43
CA GLU A 275 -36.85 -1.25 7.75
C GLU A 275 -35.71 -0.56 7.00
N ILE A 276 -34.50 -0.66 7.52
CA ILE A 276 -33.36 -0.02 6.95
C ILE A 276 -32.75 -0.84 5.81
N ASN A 277 -32.77 -2.15 5.89
CA ASN A 277 -32.44 -3.01 4.74
C ASN A 277 -33.42 -2.76 3.58
N ASN A 278 -34.70 -2.57 3.86
CA ASN A 278 -35.70 -2.17 2.87
C ASN A 278 -35.44 -0.77 2.30
N PHE A 279 -35.00 0.19 3.13
CA PHE A 279 -34.64 1.52 2.64
C PHE A 279 -33.39 1.50 1.75
N ILE A 280 -32.34 0.77 2.17
CA ILE A 280 -31.11 0.61 1.37
C ILE A 280 -31.44 -0.05 0.03
N SER A 281 -32.22 -1.12 0.03
CA SER A 281 -32.62 -1.81 -1.20
C SER A 281 -33.42 -0.91 -2.15
N ARG A 282 -34.24 -0.02 -1.62
CA ARG A 282 -34.94 0.99 -2.43
C ARG A 282 -34.03 2.04 -3.02
N VAL A 283 -33.02 2.50 -2.27
CA VAL A 283 -32.05 3.50 -2.73
C VAL A 283 -31.09 2.89 -3.75
N GLU A 284 -30.66 1.65 -3.56
CA GLU A 284 -29.82 0.93 -4.50
C GLU A 284 -30.59 0.53 -5.76
N GLY A 285 -31.81 0.07 -5.64
CA GLY A 285 -32.70 -0.25 -6.79
C GLY A 285 -33.14 0.96 -7.61
N SER A 286 -33.15 2.17 -7.02
CA SER A 286 -33.46 3.41 -7.77
C SER A 286 -32.28 3.89 -8.63
N LYS A 287 -31.05 3.46 -8.36
CA LYS A 287 -29.88 3.76 -9.19
C LYS A 287 -29.86 2.95 -10.49
N ASP A 288 -30.36 1.73 -10.46
CA ASP A 288 -30.44 0.87 -11.64
C ASP A 288 -31.61 1.24 -12.57
N GLY A 289 -32.61 1.97 -12.05
CA GLY A 289 -33.79 2.42 -12.82
C GLY A 289 -33.58 3.63 -13.72
N ASN A 290 -32.57 4.46 -13.45
CA ASN A 290 -32.33 5.70 -14.22
C ASN A 290 -31.33 5.58 -15.38
N GLN A 291 -30.91 4.36 -15.73
CA GLN A 291 -30.09 4.12 -16.92
C GLN A 291 -30.87 3.60 -18.13
N LYS A 292 -32.23 3.59 -18.06
CA LYS A 292 -33.10 3.23 -19.19
C LYS A 292 -34.11 4.34 -19.48
N ASN A 293 -33.63 5.50 -19.91
CA ASN A 293 -34.36 6.42 -20.75
C ASN A 293 -33.40 7.33 -21.53
#